data_9d92e267b73f0d22cd61e0bc6dba4a38
#
_entry.id   9d92e267b73f0d22cd61e0bc6dba4a38
#
_cell.length_a   1.000
_cell.length_b   1.000
_cell.length_c   1.000
_cell.angle_alpha   90.00
_cell.angle_beta   90.00
_cell.angle_gamma   90.00
#
_symmetry.space_group_name_H-M   'P 1'
#
loop_
_entity.id
_entity.type
_entity.pdbx_description
1 polymer ?
#
loop_
_entity_poly.entity_id
_entity_poly.type
_entity_poly.pdbx_seq_one_letter_code
_entity_poly.pdbx_strand_id
1 'polypeptide(L)' 'MKLTKDNEVYKSFKKLKEIEEKADNAENSKEKIYWREEYLKKDREFFEQLKRSEFKNESALTVLRKLKELYSSEKKSKE' A
#
# COMPACT_ATOMS: atom_id res chain seq x y z
N MET A 1 -2.59 14.29 12.27
CA MET A 1 -2.25 12.87 11.97
C MET A 1 -0.74 12.74 11.75
N LYS A 2 -0.12 11.87 12.52
CA LYS A 2 1.33 11.64 12.41
C LYS A 2 1.61 10.33 11.69
N LEU A 3 1.64 10.37 10.39
CA LEU A 3 1.96 9.21 9.56
C LEU A 3 3.35 9.38 8.99
N THR A 4 4.25 8.48 9.36
CA THR A 4 5.65 8.52 8.94
C THR A 4 6.02 7.24 8.18
N LYS A 5 7.19 7.25 7.55
CA LYS A 5 7.69 6.10 6.80
C LYS A 5 7.99 4.88 7.68
N ASP A 6 8.13 5.09 8.98
CA ASP A 6 8.38 4.00 9.93
C ASP A 6 7.09 3.35 10.44
N ASN A 7 5.93 3.92 10.11
CA ASN A 7 4.66 3.40 10.57
C ASN A 7 4.31 2.10 9.86
N GLU A 8 3.74 1.14 10.62
CA GLU A 8 3.36 -0.17 10.09
C GLU A 8 2.34 -0.08 8.96
N VAL A 9 1.41 0.89 9.06
CA VAL A 9 0.41 1.11 8.01
C VAL A 9 1.09 1.52 6.71
N TYR A 10 2.08 2.40 6.79
CA TYR A 10 2.82 2.81 5.60
C TYR A 10 3.59 1.63 4.99
N LYS A 11 4.23 0.82 5.83
CA LYS A 11 4.98 -0.35 5.35
C LYS A 11 4.07 -1.33 4.62
N SER A 12 2.87 -1.55 5.13
CA SER A 12 1.88 -2.40 4.47
C SER A 12 1.43 -1.81 3.14
N PHE A 13 1.20 -0.50 3.11
CA PHE A 13 0.85 0.21 1.88
C PHE A 13 1.95 0.08 0.82
N LYS A 14 3.18 0.22 1.23
CA LYS A 14 4.33 0.10 0.33
C LYS A 14 4.39 -1.29 -0.31
N LYS A 15 4.12 -2.33 0.47
CA LYS A 15 4.06 -3.70 -0.07
C LYS A 15 2.96 -3.85 -1.10
N LEU A 16 1.80 -3.23 -0.87
CA LEU A 16 0.70 -3.24 -1.83
C LEU A 16 1.13 -2.61 -3.15
N LYS A 17 1.84 -1.50 -3.09
CA LYS A 17 2.32 -0.82 -4.28
C LYS A 17 3.34 -1.65 -5.04
N GLU A 18 4.21 -2.36 -4.33
CA GLU A 18 5.19 -3.26 -4.94
C GLU A 18 4.51 -4.41 -5.68
N ILE A 19 3.46 -4.98 -5.08
CA ILE A 19 2.69 -6.06 -5.71
C ILE A 19 1.95 -5.55 -6.94
N GLU A 20 1.38 -4.35 -6.86
CA GLU A 20 0.70 -3.71 -7.98
C GLU A 20 1.65 -3.53 -9.17
N GLU A 21 2.88 -3.08 -8.91
CA GLU A 21 3.89 -2.93 -9.94
C GLU A 21 4.26 -4.27 -10.57
N LYS A 22 4.38 -5.32 -9.76
CA LYS A 22 4.67 -6.65 -10.28
C LYS A 22 3.55 -7.17 -11.17
N ALA A 23 2.30 -6.88 -10.81
CA ALA A 23 1.14 -7.25 -11.63
C ALA A 23 1.17 -6.51 -12.96
N ASP A 24 1.49 -5.21 -12.93
CA ASP A 24 1.55 -4.40 -14.15
C ASP A 24 2.68 -4.82 -15.07
N ASN A 25 3.79 -5.29 -14.51
CA ASN A 25 4.96 -5.70 -15.27
C ASN A 25 4.99 -7.20 -15.61
N ALA A 26 3.97 -7.94 -15.21
CA ALA A 26 3.91 -9.37 -15.48
C ALA A 26 3.79 -9.62 -16.99
N GLU A 27 4.59 -10.55 -17.49
CA GLU A 27 4.68 -10.85 -18.91
C GLU A 27 3.58 -11.78 -19.43
N ASN A 28 3.00 -12.57 -18.54
CA ASN A 28 1.96 -13.53 -18.95
C ASN A 28 0.76 -13.48 -18.02
N SER A 29 -0.34 -14.11 -18.48
CA SER A 29 -1.61 -14.10 -17.77
C SER A 29 -1.55 -14.78 -16.41
N LYS A 30 -0.78 -15.86 -16.30
CA LYS A 30 -0.65 -16.60 -15.04
C LYS A 30 -0.01 -15.73 -13.96
N GLU A 31 1.04 -15.01 -14.32
CA GLU A 31 1.70 -14.11 -13.37
C GLU A 31 0.80 -12.96 -12.96
N LYS A 32 0.06 -12.39 -13.92
CA LYS A 32 -0.89 -11.33 -13.63
C LYS A 32 -1.96 -11.78 -12.63
N ILE A 33 -2.53 -12.96 -12.85
CA ILE A 33 -3.54 -13.51 -11.97
C ILE A 33 -2.95 -13.75 -10.57
N TYR A 34 -1.75 -14.32 -10.51
CA TYR A 34 -1.06 -14.57 -9.25
C TYR A 34 -0.88 -13.28 -8.44
N TRP A 35 -0.34 -12.25 -9.08
CA TRP A 35 -0.07 -10.98 -8.38
C TRP A 35 -1.34 -10.24 -8.01
N ARG A 36 -2.39 -10.35 -8.82
CA ARG A 36 -3.69 -9.76 -8.49
C ARG A 36 -4.33 -10.43 -7.27
N GLU A 37 -4.22 -11.75 -7.19
CA GLU A 37 -4.71 -12.48 -6.03
C GLU A 37 -3.94 -12.12 -4.77
N GLU A 38 -2.63 -11.99 -4.88
CA GLU A 38 -1.77 -11.55 -3.78
C GLU A 38 -2.12 -10.12 -3.36
N TYR A 39 -2.38 -9.25 -4.32
CA TYR A 39 -2.77 -7.88 -4.04
C TYR A 39 -4.07 -7.83 -3.24
N LEU A 40 -5.09 -8.58 -3.66
CA LEU A 40 -6.37 -8.60 -2.96
C LEU A 40 -6.23 -9.10 -1.52
N LYS A 41 -5.41 -10.11 -1.32
CA LYS A 41 -5.12 -10.67 -0.01
C LYS A 41 -4.46 -9.62 0.89
N LYS A 42 -3.42 -8.97 0.39
CA LYS A 42 -2.67 -7.96 1.13
C LYS A 42 -3.49 -6.69 1.35
N ASP A 43 -4.34 -6.35 0.41
CA ASP A 43 -5.23 -5.21 0.53
C ASP A 43 -6.21 -5.40 1.69
N ARG A 44 -6.75 -6.60 1.83
CA ARG A 44 -7.64 -6.95 2.94
C ARG A 44 -6.91 -6.84 4.28
N GLU A 45 -5.69 -7.39 4.36
CA GLU A 45 -4.85 -7.29 5.54
C GLU A 45 -4.54 -5.84 5.90
N PHE A 46 -4.26 -5.04 4.88
CA PHE A 46 -3.97 -3.62 5.05
C PHE A 46 -5.17 -2.89 5.68
N PHE A 47 -6.37 -3.09 5.17
CA PHE A 47 -7.55 -2.44 5.72
C PHE A 47 -7.86 -2.89 7.15
N GLU A 48 -7.63 -4.15 7.45
CA GLU A 48 -7.80 -4.63 8.82
C GLU A 48 -6.77 -4.01 9.76
N GLN A 49 -5.53 -3.88 9.32
CA GLN A 49 -4.49 -3.22 10.08
C GLN A 49 -4.84 -1.75 10.31
N LEU A 50 -5.37 -1.08 9.30
CA LEU A 50 -5.79 0.31 9.39
C LEU A 50 -6.88 0.49 10.44
N LYS A 51 -7.83 -0.42 10.51
CA LYS A 51 -8.90 -0.39 11.51
C LYS A 51 -8.39 -0.55 12.93
N ARG A 52 -7.27 -1.22 13.11
CA ARG A 52 -6.66 -1.45 14.42
C ARG A 52 -5.60 -0.42 14.77
N SER A 53 -5.26 0.44 13.83
CA SER A 53 -4.19 1.42 14.00
C SER A 53 -4.67 2.66 14.73
N GLU A 54 -3.73 3.55 15.02
CA GLU A 54 -4.03 4.86 15.60
C GLU A 54 -4.87 5.74 14.67
N PHE A 55 -4.98 5.36 13.39
CA PHE A 55 -5.75 6.11 12.39
C PHE A 55 -7.16 5.58 12.21
N LYS A 56 -7.63 4.71 13.09
CA LYS A 56 -8.96 4.08 12.99
C LYS A 56 -10.12 5.08 12.95
N ASN A 57 -9.93 6.26 13.55
CA ASN A 57 -10.94 7.31 13.59
C ASN A 57 -10.82 8.30 12.42
N GLU A 58 -9.81 8.13 11.58
CA GLU A 58 -9.60 8.98 10.42
C GLU A 58 -10.37 8.44 9.22
N SER A 59 -10.71 9.34 8.29
CA SER A 59 -11.30 8.93 7.03
C SER A 59 -10.29 8.09 6.25
N ALA A 60 -10.73 6.98 5.67
CA ALA A 60 -9.89 6.12 4.84
C ALA A 60 -9.27 6.91 3.68
N LEU A 61 -10.03 7.83 3.09
CA LEU A 61 -9.52 8.68 2.00
C LEU A 61 -8.40 9.58 2.48
N THR A 62 -8.51 10.14 3.67
CA THR A 62 -7.48 11.01 4.24
C THR A 62 -6.18 10.23 4.45
N VAL A 63 -6.29 9.04 5.03
CA VAL A 63 -5.12 8.19 5.29
C VAL A 63 -4.47 7.76 3.98
N LEU A 64 -5.27 7.31 3.01
CA LEU A 64 -4.76 6.87 1.70
C LEU A 64 -4.04 8.01 0.97
N ARG A 65 -4.58 9.22 1.04
CA ARG A 65 -3.94 10.38 0.42
C ARG A 65 -2.57 10.64 1.04
N LYS A 66 -2.47 10.55 2.35
CA LYS A 66 -1.21 10.75 3.06
C LYS A 66 -0.19 9.66 2.71
N LEU A 67 -0.65 8.42 2.62
CA LEU A 67 0.19 7.29 2.23
C LEU A 67 0.75 7.48 0.82
N LYS A 68 -0.09 7.92 -0.10
CA LYS A 68 0.34 8.19 -1.48
C LYS A 68 1.36 9.31 -1.55
N GLU A 69 1.18 10.36 -0.75
CA GLU A 69 2.15 11.45 -0.68
C GLU A 69 3.50 10.98 -0.19
N LEU A 70 3.52 10.16 0.86
CA LEU A 70 4.76 9.60 1.40
C LEU A 70 5.45 8.70 0.40
N TYR A 71 4.69 7.87 -0.29
CA TYR A 71 5.21 6.96 -1.30
C TYR A 71 5.84 7.71 -2.47
N SER A 72 5.16 8.75 -2.96
CA SER A 72 5.67 9.59 -4.03
C SER A 72 6.95 10.31 -3.62
N SER A 73 6.98 10.82 -2.40
CA SER A 73 8.15 11.49 -1.86
C SER A 73 9.34 10.55 -1.77
N GLU A 74 9.12 9.32 -1.32
CA GLU A 74 10.17 8.32 -1.22
C GLU A 74 10.73 7.94 -2.60
N LYS A 75 9.86 7.78 -3.59
CA LYS A 75 10.28 7.49 -4.96
C LYS A 75 11.11 8.61 -5.56
N LYS A 76 10.68 9.85 -5.32
CA LYS A 76 11.42 11.01 -5.84
C LYS A 76 12.81 11.13 -5.24
N SER A 77 12.98 10.80 -3.97
CA SER A 77 14.27 10.91 -3.31
C SER A 77 15.27 9.86 -3.76
N LYS A 78 14.83 8.84 -4.48
CA LYS A 78 15.72 7.80 -5.04
C LYS A 78 16.18 8.11 -6.45
N GLU A 79 15.62 9.13 -7.05
CA GLU A 79 16.04 9.63 -8.35
C GLU A 79 17.07 10.74 -8.16
#